data_88087136f577193182824abfeb78adec
#
_entry.id   88087136f577193182824abfeb78adec
#
_cell.length_a   1.000
_cell.length_b   1.000
_cell.length_c   1.000
_cell.angle_alpha   90.00
_cell.angle_beta   90.00
_cell.angle_gamma   90.00
#
_symmetry.space_group_name_H-M   'P 1'
#
loop_
_entity.id
_entity.type
_entity.pdbx_description
1 polymer ?
#
loop_
_entity_poly.entity_id
_entity_poly.type
_entity_poly.pdbx_seq_one_letter_code
_entity_poly.pdbx_strand_id
1 'polypeptide(L)'
;TNLSRAGALHPVNLSIRKGEVVGLAGLLGSGRTELARLLFGIDHRSTGELHANGQPAHVHSPRDAIRHGLAFSSEDRKQEGILPWLSVRENLIIALQAKRGAWRMLSRAEQTRLCDHYVRALRIKTADAETPIRNLSGGNQQKVLLARWLATQPALIILDEPTRGIDVGAKAEIEQLIAKLRADGIAVLFISSELEEIVRNSSRVVVLRERRTAGEFAGADVSGPTLMHAMAGGHISHE
;
A
#
# COMPACT_ATOMS: atom_id res chain seq x y z
N THR A 1 -12.99 0.09 12.30
CA THR A 1 -13.67 -0.93 13.12
C THR A 1 -14.84 -1.54 12.35
N ASN A 2 -15.02 -2.87 12.44
CA ASN A 2 -16.10 -3.62 11.81
C ASN A 2 -16.29 -3.34 10.31
N LEU A 3 -15.19 -3.13 9.59
CA LEU A 3 -15.23 -2.83 8.17
C LEU A 3 -15.66 -4.06 7.39
N SER A 4 -16.75 -3.97 6.62
CA SER A 4 -17.27 -5.09 5.85
C SER A 4 -17.82 -4.66 4.49
N ARG A 5 -17.97 -5.66 3.60
CA ARG A 5 -18.68 -5.56 2.34
C ARG A 5 -19.50 -6.83 2.11
N ALA A 6 -20.79 -6.67 1.94
CA ALA A 6 -21.71 -7.79 1.71
C ALA A 6 -21.23 -8.65 0.52
N GLY A 7 -21.13 -9.97 0.75
CA GLY A 7 -20.68 -10.94 -0.25
C GLY A 7 -19.17 -10.94 -0.55
N ALA A 8 -18.39 -9.98 -0.02
CA ALA A 8 -16.95 -9.86 -0.33
C ALA A 8 -16.04 -9.91 0.91
N LEU A 9 -16.42 -9.30 2.03
CA LEU A 9 -15.62 -9.28 3.25
C LEU A 9 -16.52 -9.23 4.48
N HIS A 10 -16.31 -10.15 5.43
CA HIS A 10 -16.93 -10.11 6.74
C HIS A 10 -16.36 -8.97 7.60
N PRO A 11 -17.00 -8.58 8.72
CA PRO A 11 -16.48 -7.52 9.57
C PRO A 11 -15.05 -7.78 10.03
N VAL A 12 -14.16 -6.84 9.70
CA VAL A 12 -12.74 -6.85 10.06
C VAL A 12 -12.45 -5.63 10.92
N ASN A 13 -11.72 -5.86 12.02
CA ASN A 13 -11.13 -4.83 12.84
C ASN A 13 -9.63 -4.77 12.57
N LEU A 14 -9.12 -3.58 12.28
CA LEU A 14 -7.71 -3.36 12.01
C LEU A 14 -7.30 -2.01 12.57
N SER A 15 -6.23 -1.98 13.32
CA SER A 15 -5.57 -0.74 13.75
C SER A 15 -4.13 -0.75 13.28
N ILE A 16 -3.61 0.39 12.82
CA ILE A 16 -2.22 0.54 12.41
C ILE A 16 -1.67 1.80 13.06
N ARG A 17 -0.56 1.67 13.77
CA ARG A 17 0.07 2.79 14.47
C ARG A 17 1.04 3.52 13.55
N LYS A 18 1.29 4.78 13.87
CA LYS A 18 2.31 5.57 13.18
C LYS A 18 3.67 4.86 13.25
N GLY A 19 4.36 4.73 12.10
CA GLY A 19 5.64 4.04 12.01
C GLY A 19 5.55 2.53 12.23
N GLU A 20 4.37 1.93 12.10
CA GLU A 20 4.17 0.48 12.16
C GLU A 20 4.05 -0.11 10.75
N VAL A 21 4.65 -1.28 10.54
CA VAL A 21 4.39 -2.10 9.36
C VAL A 21 3.55 -3.28 9.79
N VAL A 22 2.29 -3.30 9.35
CA VAL A 22 1.37 -4.41 9.56
C VAL A 22 1.32 -5.26 8.30
N GLY A 23 1.69 -6.53 8.41
CA GLY A 23 1.53 -7.50 7.35
C GLY A 23 0.08 -7.98 7.27
N LEU A 24 -0.42 -8.18 6.06
CA LEU A 24 -1.71 -8.82 5.83
C LEU A 24 -1.49 -10.11 5.05
N ALA A 25 -1.59 -11.24 5.76
CA ALA A 25 -1.38 -12.57 5.22
C ALA A 25 -2.71 -13.28 4.93
N GLY A 26 -2.68 -14.25 4.02
CA GLY A 26 -3.84 -15.08 3.67
C GLY A 26 -3.66 -15.74 2.31
N LEU A 27 -4.40 -16.80 2.07
CA LEU A 27 -4.44 -17.47 0.77
C LEU A 27 -5.15 -16.62 -0.28
N LEU A 28 -5.03 -16.99 -1.55
CA LEU A 28 -5.77 -16.35 -2.64
C LEU A 28 -7.28 -16.37 -2.34
N GLY A 29 -7.94 -15.23 -2.50
CA GLY A 29 -9.37 -15.06 -2.19
C GLY A 29 -9.70 -14.94 -0.70
N SER A 30 -8.70 -14.77 0.17
CA SER A 30 -8.91 -14.59 1.61
C SER A 30 -9.50 -13.23 2.01
N GLY A 31 -9.56 -12.26 1.09
CA GLY A 31 -10.13 -10.93 1.35
C GLY A 31 -9.11 -9.80 1.52
N ARG A 32 -7.82 -10.05 1.28
CA ARG A 32 -6.74 -9.06 1.47
C ARG A 32 -6.90 -7.84 0.57
N THR A 33 -7.02 -8.04 -0.74
CA THR A 33 -7.21 -6.97 -1.72
C THR A 33 -8.55 -6.27 -1.53
N GLU A 34 -9.61 -7.01 -1.18
CA GLU A 34 -10.92 -6.43 -0.86
C GLU A 34 -10.83 -5.48 0.34
N LEU A 35 -10.12 -5.86 1.41
CA LEU A 35 -9.89 -4.98 2.55
C LEU A 35 -9.11 -3.72 2.15
N ALA A 36 -8.04 -3.86 1.37
CA ALA A 36 -7.25 -2.74 0.87
C ALA A 36 -8.09 -1.76 0.04
N ARG A 37 -8.93 -2.29 -0.87
CA ARG A 37 -9.83 -1.49 -1.72
C ARG A 37 -10.89 -0.77 -0.91
N LEU A 38 -11.44 -1.42 0.15
CA LEU A 38 -12.39 -0.78 1.07
C LEU A 38 -11.74 0.36 1.87
N LEU A 39 -10.53 0.16 2.38
CA LEU A 39 -9.78 1.18 3.10
C LEU A 39 -9.51 2.42 2.23
N PHE A 40 -9.21 2.20 0.95
CA PHE A 40 -8.91 3.29 0.02
C PHE A 40 -10.15 3.88 -0.67
N GLY A 41 -11.36 3.33 -0.40
CA GLY A 41 -12.61 3.84 -0.97
C GLY A 41 -12.80 3.57 -2.47
N ILE A 42 -12.11 2.57 -3.02
CA ILE A 42 -12.38 2.05 -4.38
C ILE A 42 -13.69 1.28 -4.36
N ASP A 43 -13.85 0.43 -3.36
CA ASP A 43 -15.07 -0.30 -3.10
C ASP A 43 -15.84 0.35 -1.95
N HIS A 44 -17.19 0.28 -2.02
CA HIS A 44 -18.04 0.81 -0.97
C HIS A 44 -18.23 -0.21 0.16
N ARG A 45 -18.02 0.23 1.39
CA ARG A 45 -18.30 -0.56 2.59
C ARG A 45 -19.81 -0.70 2.82
N SER A 46 -20.23 -1.87 3.32
CA SER A 46 -21.61 -2.09 3.77
C SER A 46 -21.78 -1.64 5.22
N THR A 47 -20.79 -1.89 6.07
CA THR A 47 -20.77 -1.46 7.49
C THR A 47 -19.36 -1.06 7.91
N GLY A 48 -19.26 -0.52 9.11
CA GLY A 48 -18.00 -0.18 9.76
C GLY A 48 -17.58 1.28 9.59
N GLU A 49 -16.60 1.65 10.37
CA GLU A 49 -16.07 3.01 10.45
C GLU A 49 -14.57 3.03 10.25
N LEU A 50 -14.09 4.08 9.62
CA LEU A 50 -12.68 4.39 9.49
C LEU A 50 -12.33 5.58 10.39
N HIS A 51 -11.19 5.50 11.05
CA HIS A 51 -10.63 6.59 11.82
C HIS A 51 -9.20 6.87 11.34
N ALA A 52 -8.88 8.13 11.11
CA ALA A 52 -7.54 8.59 10.80
C ALA A 52 -7.07 9.57 11.87
N ASN A 53 -5.93 9.30 12.49
CA ASN A 53 -5.39 10.08 13.60
C ASN A 53 -6.41 10.27 14.77
N GLY A 54 -7.18 9.22 15.07
CA GLY A 54 -8.19 9.24 16.13
C GLY A 54 -9.50 9.96 15.80
N GLN A 55 -9.63 10.52 14.59
CA GLN A 55 -10.84 11.21 14.14
C GLN A 55 -11.59 10.37 13.10
N PRO A 56 -12.94 10.41 13.08
CA PRO A 56 -13.72 9.73 12.04
C PRO A 56 -13.30 10.19 10.64
N ALA A 57 -13.08 9.23 9.75
CA ALA A 57 -12.70 9.47 8.37
C ALA A 57 -13.79 8.96 7.42
N HIS A 58 -14.47 9.92 6.77
CA HIS A 58 -15.51 9.60 5.79
C HIS A 58 -14.87 9.37 4.42
N VAL A 59 -14.52 8.11 4.16
CA VAL A 59 -13.90 7.68 2.90
C VAL A 59 -14.95 7.00 2.03
N HIS A 60 -15.42 7.67 0.99
CA HIS A 60 -16.36 7.16 0.00
C HIS A 60 -15.75 7.09 -1.41
N SER A 61 -14.53 7.59 -1.57
CA SER A 61 -13.81 7.60 -2.82
C SER A 61 -12.29 7.61 -2.58
N PRO A 62 -11.47 7.22 -3.58
CA PRO A 62 -10.02 7.39 -3.52
C PRO A 62 -9.57 8.82 -3.21
N ARG A 63 -10.34 9.81 -3.69
CA ARG A 63 -10.06 11.22 -3.42
C ARG A 63 -10.21 11.56 -1.93
N ASP A 64 -11.22 11.00 -1.27
CA ASP A 64 -11.40 11.19 0.18
C ASP A 64 -10.28 10.48 0.94
N ALA A 65 -9.91 9.24 0.55
CA ALA A 65 -8.78 8.52 1.13
C ALA A 65 -7.50 9.37 1.08
N ILE A 66 -7.17 9.92 -0.09
CA ILE A 66 -5.98 10.78 -0.27
C ILE A 66 -6.05 12.03 0.63
N ARG A 67 -7.22 12.64 0.82
CA ARG A 67 -7.41 13.79 1.71
C ARG A 67 -7.18 13.42 3.18
N HIS A 68 -7.58 12.22 3.58
CA HIS A 68 -7.34 11.68 4.92
C HIS A 68 -5.93 11.11 5.11
N GLY A 69 -5.05 11.28 4.12
CA GLY A 69 -3.65 10.85 4.20
C GLY A 69 -3.44 9.36 3.95
N LEU A 70 -4.33 8.70 3.23
CA LEU A 70 -4.14 7.33 2.78
C LEU A 70 -3.56 7.31 1.37
N ALA A 71 -2.72 6.30 1.11
CA ALA A 71 -2.16 6.01 -0.20
C ALA A 71 -2.33 4.51 -0.50
N PHE A 72 -2.44 4.14 -1.77
CA PHE A 72 -2.66 2.74 -2.18
C PHE A 72 -1.91 2.40 -3.46
N SER A 73 -1.02 1.42 -3.37
CA SER A 73 -0.37 0.79 -4.52
C SER A 73 -1.02 -0.56 -4.77
N SER A 74 -1.74 -0.67 -5.87
CA SER A 74 -2.48 -1.87 -6.27
C SER A 74 -1.54 -2.98 -6.75
N GLU A 75 -2.00 -4.24 -6.62
CA GLU A 75 -1.35 -5.44 -7.14
C GLU A 75 -1.14 -5.37 -8.66
N ASP A 76 -2.14 -4.94 -9.41
CA ASP A 76 -2.02 -4.80 -10.87
C ASP A 76 -1.44 -3.44 -11.26
N ARG A 77 -0.10 -3.35 -11.14
CA ARG A 77 0.63 -2.15 -11.55
C ARG A 77 0.32 -1.70 -12.96
N LYS A 78 0.17 -2.65 -13.92
CA LYS A 78 0.03 -2.34 -15.34
C LYS A 78 -1.35 -1.81 -15.71
N GLN A 79 -2.40 -2.34 -15.10
CA GLN A 79 -3.78 -1.96 -15.42
C GLN A 79 -4.31 -0.84 -14.52
N GLU A 80 -4.01 -0.90 -13.22
CA GLU A 80 -4.54 0.03 -12.22
C GLU A 80 -3.50 1.05 -11.75
N GLY A 81 -2.21 0.75 -11.87
CA GLY A 81 -1.14 1.56 -11.29
C GLY A 81 -0.65 2.66 -12.22
N ILE A 82 0.01 2.30 -13.32
CA ILE A 82 0.66 3.26 -14.21
C ILE A 82 -0.29 3.79 -15.28
N LEU A 83 0.00 5.02 -15.73
CA LEU A 83 -0.55 5.60 -16.96
C LEU A 83 0.54 5.48 -18.05
N PRO A 84 0.52 4.41 -18.87
CA PRO A 84 1.70 3.95 -19.62
C PRO A 84 2.22 4.99 -20.64
N TRP A 85 1.34 5.80 -21.18
CA TRP A 85 1.66 6.81 -22.18
C TRP A 85 2.11 8.16 -21.59
N LEU A 86 1.83 8.38 -20.32
CA LEU A 86 2.27 9.58 -19.61
C LEU A 86 3.74 9.45 -19.15
N SER A 87 4.39 10.59 -19.02
CA SER A 87 5.78 10.67 -18.56
C SER A 87 5.94 10.23 -17.10
N VAL A 88 7.18 9.98 -16.67
CA VAL A 88 7.54 9.75 -15.27
C VAL A 88 7.02 10.88 -14.39
N ARG A 89 7.26 12.14 -14.79
CA ARG A 89 6.78 13.32 -14.06
C ARG A 89 5.25 13.33 -13.92
N GLU A 90 4.52 13.13 -14.99
CA GLU A 90 3.05 13.12 -14.98
C GLU A 90 2.51 12.00 -14.11
N ASN A 91 3.05 10.80 -14.22
CA ASN A 91 2.69 9.68 -13.35
C ASN A 91 2.96 9.97 -11.88
N LEU A 92 4.06 10.68 -11.56
CA LEU A 92 4.43 11.01 -10.19
C LEU A 92 3.49 12.04 -9.56
N ILE A 93 3.12 13.09 -10.29
CA ILE A 93 2.38 14.23 -9.71
C ILE A 93 0.88 14.00 -9.59
N ILE A 94 0.30 13.03 -10.30
CA ILE A 94 -1.16 12.93 -10.49
C ILE A 94 -1.93 12.80 -9.16
N ALA A 95 -1.42 12.04 -8.20
CA ALA A 95 -2.07 11.88 -6.90
C ALA A 95 -2.00 13.16 -6.07
N LEU A 96 -0.88 13.88 -6.10
CA LEU A 96 -0.75 15.17 -5.43
C LEU A 96 -1.66 16.22 -6.08
N GLN A 97 -1.79 16.21 -7.41
CA GLN A 97 -2.72 17.08 -8.12
C GLN A 97 -4.17 16.77 -7.73
N ALA A 98 -4.54 15.49 -7.62
CA ALA A 98 -5.86 15.07 -7.14
C ALA A 98 -6.13 15.55 -5.70
N LYS A 99 -5.11 15.48 -4.82
CA LYS A 99 -5.19 15.98 -3.44
C LYS A 99 -5.44 17.49 -3.39
N ARG A 100 -4.72 18.28 -4.22
CA ARG A 100 -4.87 19.75 -4.30
C ARG A 100 -6.19 20.19 -4.93
N GLY A 101 -6.73 19.38 -5.84
CA GLY A 101 -7.93 19.68 -6.62
C GLY A 101 -7.64 20.43 -7.93
N ALA A 102 -8.66 20.54 -8.80
CA ALA A 102 -8.54 21.05 -10.15
C ALA A 102 -8.10 22.53 -10.23
N TRP A 103 -8.50 23.33 -9.25
CA TRP A 103 -8.23 24.77 -9.24
C TRP A 103 -6.83 25.16 -8.70
N ARG A 104 -6.09 24.21 -8.13
CA ARG A 104 -4.75 24.44 -7.56
C ARG A 104 -3.71 23.63 -8.32
N MET A 105 -3.58 23.94 -9.62
CA MET A 105 -2.63 23.23 -10.48
C MET A 105 -1.20 23.43 -10.00
N LEU A 106 -0.44 22.33 -10.00
CA LEU A 106 1.02 22.38 -9.80
C LEU A 106 1.68 23.12 -10.97
N SER A 107 2.44 24.14 -10.69
CA SER A 107 3.26 24.81 -11.71
C SER A 107 4.29 23.83 -12.30
N ARG A 108 4.71 24.06 -13.54
CA ARG A 108 5.72 23.21 -14.19
C ARG A 108 7.00 23.10 -13.35
N ALA A 109 7.45 24.21 -12.77
CA ALA A 109 8.62 24.26 -11.91
C ALA A 109 8.47 23.38 -10.64
N GLU A 110 7.28 23.39 -9.99
CA GLU A 110 6.99 22.50 -8.86
C GLU A 110 7.00 21.04 -9.28
N GLN A 111 6.37 20.71 -10.41
CA GLN A 111 6.34 19.36 -10.95
C GLN A 111 7.75 18.83 -11.20
N THR A 112 8.61 19.62 -11.87
CA THR A 112 10.00 19.25 -12.15
C THR A 112 10.78 19.05 -10.86
N ARG A 113 10.70 19.99 -9.92
CA ARG A 113 11.39 19.88 -8.63
C ARG A 113 10.98 18.63 -7.85
N LEU A 114 9.69 18.31 -7.79
CA LEU A 114 9.19 17.09 -7.13
C LEU A 114 9.69 15.84 -7.85
N CYS A 115 9.62 15.81 -9.17
CA CYS A 115 10.11 14.69 -9.96
C CYS A 115 11.60 14.45 -9.72
N ASP A 116 12.44 15.49 -9.82
CA ASP A 116 13.88 15.39 -9.57
C ASP A 116 14.20 14.92 -8.15
N HIS A 117 13.43 15.41 -7.17
CA HIS A 117 13.58 14.97 -5.78
C HIS A 117 13.37 13.47 -5.65
N TYR A 118 12.22 12.95 -6.12
CA TYR A 118 11.89 11.53 -5.94
C TYR A 118 12.68 10.61 -6.86
N VAL A 119 13.04 11.05 -8.07
CA VAL A 119 13.94 10.30 -8.95
C VAL A 119 15.28 10.04 -8.25
N ARG A 120 15.85 11.06 -7.60
CA ARG A 120 17.07 10.90 -6.81
C ARG A 120 16.86 10.10 -5.53
N ALA A 121 15.82 10.42 -4.74
CA ALA A 121 15.55 9.81 -3.44
C ALA A 121 15.30 8.29 -3.53
N LEU A 122 14.60 7.85 -4.60
CA LEU A 122 14.27 6.45 -4.83
C LEU A 122 15.18 5.78 -5.87
N ARG A 123 16.21 6.48 -6.34
CA ARG A 123 17.15 5.97 -7.36
C ARG A 123 16.42 5.41 -8.58
N ILE A 124 15.44 6.16 -9.10
CA ILE A 124 14.68 5.76 -10.29
C ILE A 124 15.58 5.91 -11.51
N LYS A 125 15.80 4.81 -12.24
CA LYS A 125 16.59 4.85 -13.48
C LYS A 125 15.67 5.25 -14.63
N THR A 126 15.82 6.47 -15.10
CA THR A 126 15.14 7.06 -16.25
C THR A 126 16.10 7.95 -17.01
N ALA A 127 15.91 8.13 -18.32
CA ALA A 127 16.71 9.06 -19.14
C ALA A 127 16.43 10.51 -18.70
N ASP A 128 15.15 10.85 -18.54
CA ASP A 128 14.67 12.16 -18.07
C ASP A 128 13.27 12.03 -17.44
N ALA A 129 12.73 13.15 -16.95
CA ALA A 129 11.41 13.22 -16.33
C ALA A 129 10.26 13.09 -17.35
N GLU A 130 10.51 13.33 -18.63
CA GLU A 130 9.51 13.29 -19.71
C GLU A 130 9.46 11.90 -20.40
N THR A 131 10.37 11.00 -20.05
CA THR A 131 10.36 9.62 -20.54
C THR A 131 9.01 8.97 -20.22
N PRO A 132 8.29 8.36 -21.20
CA PRO A 132 7.07 7.61 -20.94
C PRO A 132 7.33 6.46 -19.97
N ILE A 133 6.48 6.32 -18.93
CA ILE A 133 6.72 5.35 -17.85
C ILE A 133 6.78 3.89 -18.35
N ARG A 134 6.09 3.57 -19.45
CA ARG A 134 6.13 2.24 -20.07
C ARG A 134 7.52 1.81 -20.51
N ASN A 135 8.43 2.76 -20.75
CA ASN A 135 9.79 2.50 -21.20
C ASN A 135 10.73 2.13 -20.04
N LEU A 136 10.27 2.24 -18.80
CA LEU A 136 11.04 1.85 -17.62
C LEU A 136 10.89 0.35 -17.32
N SER A 137 11.91 -0.21 -16.65
CA SER A 137 11.81 -1.56 -16.08
C SER A 137 10.71 -1.63 -14.99
N GLY A 138 10.19 -2.84 -14.73
CA GLY A 138 9.14 -3.04 -13.73
C GLY A 138 9.48 -2.47 -12.35
N GLY A 139 10.73 -2.65 -11.89
CA GLY A 139 11.18 -2.08 -10.62
C GLY A 139 11.19 -0.55 -10.62
N ASN A 140 11.60 0.10 -11.72
CA ASN A 140 11.56 1.56 -11.82
C ASN A 140 10.13 2.09 -11.94
N GLN A 141 9.23 1.39 -12.64
CA GLN A 141 7.79 1.71 -12.64
C GLN A 141 7.23 1.66 -11.22
N GLN A 142 7.54 0.62 -10.45
CA GLN A 142 7.11 0.49 -9.06
C GLN A 142 7.60 1.64 -8.18
N LYS A 143 8.86 2.04 -8.36
CA LYS A 143 9.42 3.21 -7.65
C LYS A 143 8.71 4.52 -8.02
N VAL A 144 8.32 4.72 -9.28
CA VAL A 144 7.53 5.89 -9.69
C VAL A 144 6.16 5.88 -9.01
N LEU A 145 5.50 4.71 -8.91
CA LEU A 145 4.23 4.59 -8.18
C LEU A 145 4.38 4.92 -6.70
N LEU A 146 5.44 4.43 -6.06
CA LEU A 146 5.73 4.78 -4.67
C LEU A 146 6.02 6.28 -4.52
N ALA A 147 6.82 6.87 -5.42
CA ALA A 147 7.07 8.31 -5.47
C ALA A 147 5.78 9.14 -5.60
N ARG A 148 4.84 8.71 -6.45
CA ARG A 148 3.51 9.32 -6.60
C ARG A 148 2.80 9.46 -5.27
N TRP A 149 2.79 8.38 -4.50
CA TRP A 149 2.10 8.34 -3.22
C TRP A 149 2.85 9.11 -2.15
N LEU A 150 4.17 8.99 -2.08
CA LEU A 150 4.99 9.75 -1.13
C LEU A 150 4.90 11.26 -1.35
N ALA A 151 4.73 11.72 -2.59
CA ALA A 151 4.49 13.13 -2.90
C ALA A 151 3.21 13.68 -2.23
N THR A 152 2.25 12.83 -1.90
CA THR A 152 1.04 13.24 -1.15
C THR A 152 1.27 13.37 0.36
N GLN A 153 2.46 13.00 0.88
CA GLN A 153 2.77 12.93 2.32
C GLN A 153 1.72 12.13 3.10
N PRO A 154 1.60 10.82 2.82
CA PRO A 154 0.58 10.00 3.44
C PRO A 154 0.92 9.69 4.90
N ALA A 155 -0.11 9.51 5.74
CA ALA A 155 0.01 8.95 7.08
C ALA A 155 0.06 7.41 7.04
N LEU A 156 -0.66 6.81 6.09
CA LEU A 156 -0.70 5.37 5.84
C LEU A 156 -0.53 5.10 4.35
N ILE A 157 0.36 4.18 4.02
CA ILE A 157 0.47 3.62 2.68
C ILE A 157 0.11 2.13 2.68
N ILE A 158 -0.81 1.76 1.80
CA ILE A 158 -1.23 0.38 1.56
C ILE A 158 -0.45 -0.11 0.33
N LEU A 159 0.32 -1.16 0.50
CA LEU A 159 1.14 -1.79 -0.54
C LEU A 159 0.60 -3.19 -0.81
N ASP A 160 -0.11 -3.36 -1.92
CA ASP A 160 -0.65 -4.65 -2.33
C ASP A 160 0.28 -5.28 -3.38
N GLU A 161 0.95 -6.37 -3.00
CA GLU A 161 1.94 -7.10 -3.80
C GLU A 161 3.02 -6.18 -4.44
N PRO A 162 3.69 -5.29 -3.68
CA PRO A 162 4.55 -4.26 -4.28
C PRO A 162 5.81 -4.81 -4.96
N THR A 163 6.17 -6.05 -4.69
CA THR A 163 7.35 -6.75 -5.21
C THR A 163 7.03 -7.73 -6.34
N ARG A 164 5.75 -7.87 -6.69
CA ARG A 164 5.31 -8.80 -7.72
C ARG A 164 5.80 -8.40 -9.12
N GLY A 165 6.45 -9.35 -9.79
CA GLY A 165 6.90 -9.18 -11.17
C GLY A 165 8.03 -8.17 -11.35
N ILE A 166 8.86 -7.97 -10.32
CA ILE A 166 10.12 -7.22 -10.39
C ILE A 166 11.30 -8.15 -10.08
N ASP A 167 12.49 -7.75 -10.48
CA ASP A 167 13.71 -8.51 -10.25
C ASP A 167 14.16 -8.46 -8.76
N VAL A 168 15.04 -9.40 -8.37
CA VAL A 168 15.51 -9.56 -6.98
C VAL A 168 16.19 -8.29 -6.45
N GLY A 169 16.94 -7.58 -7.31
CA GLY A 169 17.59 -6.32 -6.90
C GLY A 169 16.57 -5.24 -6.59
N ALA A 170 15.54 -5.11 -7.42
CA ALA A 170 14.45 -4.17 -7.19
C ALA A 170 13.61 -4.54 -5.95
N LYS A 171 13.38 -5.84 -5.68
CA LYS A 171 12.73 -6.30 -4.43
C LYS A 171 13.47 -5.77 -3.19
N ALA A 172 14.78 -5.98 -3.13
CA ALA A 172 15.59 -5.51 -2.00
C ALA A 172 15.52 -3.99 -1.82
N GLU A 173 15.48 -3.21 -2.92
CA GLU A 173 15.33 -1.76 -2.85
C GLU A 173 13.95 -1.32 -2.32
N ILE A 174 12.88 -2.05 -2.67
CA ILE A 174 11.53 -1.81 -2.12
C ILE A 174 11.47 -2.13 -0.63
N GLU A 175 12.06 -3.25 -0.19
CA GLU A 175 12.15 -3.61 1.23
C GLU A 175 12.90 -2.54 2.05
N GLN A 176 14.04 -2.04 1.52
CA GLN A 176 14.76 -0.92 2.15
C GLN A 176 13.90 0.35 2.23
N LEU A 177 13.10 0.62 1.20
CA LEU A 177 12.18 1.75 1.21
C LEU A 177 11.10 1.58 2.29
N ILE A 178 10.51 0.40 2.45
CA ILE A 178 9.54 0.10 3.51
C ILE A 178 10.15 0.36 4.90
N ALA A 179 11.37 -0.12 5.12
CA ALA A 179 12.09 0.14 6.36
C ALA A 179 12.32 1.63 6.62
N LYS A 180 12.63 2.40 5.56
CA LYS A 180 12.76 3.86 5.65
C LYS A 180 11.43 4.53 5.97
N LEU A 181 10.32 4.15 5.30
CA LEU A 181 8.99 4.70 5.57
C LEU A 181 8.60 4.52 7.03
N ARG A 182 8.87 3.34 7.59
CA ARG A 182 8.68 3.06 9.02
C ARG A 182 9.49 4.01 9.90
N ALA A 183 10.78 4.19 9.58
CA ALA A 183 11.67 5.10 10.34
C ALA A 183 11.20 6.56 10.25
N ASP A 184 10.68 6.98 9.10
CA ASP A 184 10.10 8.31 8.86
C ASP A 184 8.71 8.48 9.53
N GLY A 185 8.21 7.44 10.22
CA GLY A 185 6.95 7.45 10.95
C GLY A 185 5.71 7.27 10.08
N ILE A 186 5.85 6.83 8.83
CA ILE A 186 4.71 6.48 7.97
C ILE A 186 4.24 5.08 8.32
N ALA A 187 2.94 4.92 8.52
CA ALA A 187 2.33 3.61 8.72
C ALA A 187 2.26 2.85 7.38
N VAL A 188 2.47 1.53 7.41
CA VAL A 188 2.41 0.69 6.21
C VAL A 188 1.51 -0.50 6.45
N LEU A 189 0.52 -0.72 5.57
CA LEU A 189 -0.18 -2.00 5.43
C LEU A 189 0.48 -2.74 4.27
N PHE A 190 1.19 -3.83 4.59
CA PHE A 190 1.97 -4.59 3.63
C PHE A 190 1.29 -5.93 3.31
N ILE A 191 0.90 -6.11 2.07
CA ILE A 191 0.25 -7.32 1.57
C ILE A 191 1.22 -8.00 0.61
N SER A 192 1.50 -9.28 0.85
CA SER A 192 2.27 -10.13 -0.06
C SER A 192 1.75 -11.57 -0.04
N SER A 193 1.84 -12.22 -1.17
CA SER A 193 1.63 -13.67 -1.28
C SER A 193 2.86 -14.47 -0.82
N GLU A 194 4.02 -13.84 -0.74
CA GLU A 194 5.26 -14.43 -0.26
C GLU A 194 5.37 -14.25 1.26
N LEU A 195 5.12 -15.33 2.04
CA LEU A 195 5.16 -15.26 3.51
C LEU A 195 6.49 -14.77 4.07
N GLU A 196 7.58 -15.10 3.41
CA GLU A 196 8.92 -14.66 3.82
C GLU A 196 9.06 -13.13 3.76
N GLU A 197 8.43 -12.49 2.76
CA GLU A 197 8.40 -11.02 2.68
C GLU A 197 7.59 -10.42 3.84
N ILE A 198 6.43 -11.03 4.17
CA ILE A 198 5.60 -10.58 5.29
C ILE A 198 6.37 -10.69 6.61
N VAL A 199 6.97 -11.85 6.88
CA VAL A 199 7.75 -12.08 8.11
C VAL A 199 8.92 -11.10 8.23
N ARG A 200 9.62 -10.83 7.12
CA ARG A 200 10.79 -9.96 7.10
C ARG A 200 10.45 -8.49 7.31
N ASN A 201 9.35 -8.03 6.73
CA ASN A 201 9.03 -6.60 6.67
C ASN A 201 8.05 -6.15 7.75
N SER A 202 7.32 -7.05 8.42
CA SER A 202 6.22 -6.70 9.32
C SER A 202 6.57 -6.91 10.78
N SER A 203 6.17 -6.00 11.63
CA SER A 203 6.28 -6.15 13.09
C SER A 203 5.07 -6.85 13.71
N ARG A 204 3.95 -6.85 12.99
CA ARG A 204 2.69 -7.49 13.36
C ARG A 204 2.00 -7.96 12.08
N VAL A 205 1.32 -9.10 12.14
CA VAL A 205 0.64 -9.69 10.99
C VAL A 205 -0.79 -10.03 11.35
N VAL A 206 -1.72 -9.60 10.51
CA VAL A 206 -3.11 -10.02 10.54
C VAL A 206 -3.32 -11.07 9.46
N VAL A 207 -3.83 -12.22 9.84
CA VAL A 207 -4.15 -13.30 8.90
C VAL A 207 -5.64 -13.26 8.55
N LEU A 208 -5.91 -13.20 7.25
CA LEU A 208 -7.26 -13.36 6.72
C LEU A 208 -7.45 -14.77 6.16
N ARG A 209 -8.58 -15.39 6.46
CA ARG A 209 -9.04 -16.65 5.90
C ARG A 209 -10.55 -16.59 5.67
N GLU A 210 -11.00 -17.08 4.52
CA GLU A 210 -12.42 -17.07 4.18
C GLU A 210 -13.09 -15.71 4.40
N ARG A 211 -12.34 -14.63 4.06
CA ARG A 211 -12.80 -13.24 4.15
C ARG A 211 -13.09 -12.78 5.60
N ARG A 212 -12.42 -13.39 6.59
CA ARG A 212 -12.49 -13.05 8.03
C ARG A 212 -11.10 -12.95 8.60
N THR A 213 -10.97 -12.28 9.73
CA THR A 213 -9.75 -12.33 10.53
C THR A 213 -9.64 -13.72 11.16
N ALA A 214 -8.56 -14.44 10.86
CA ALA A 214 -8.25 -15.74 11.46
C ALA A 214 -7.34 -15.62 12.68
N GLY A 215 -6.55 -14.54 12.76
CA GLY A 215 -5.66 -14.26 13.89
C GLY A 215 -4.82 -13.01 13.68
N GLU A 216 -4.21 -12.56 14.77
CA GLU A 216 -3.25 -11.46 14.80
C GLU A 216 -2.01 -11.92 15.55
N PHE A 217 -0.83 -11.73 14.96
CA PHE A 217 0.45 -12.23 15.44
C PHE A 217 1.46 -11.08 15.55
N ALA A 218 2.27 -11.06 16.60
CA ALA A 218 3.27 -10.02 16.83
C ALA A 218 4.56 -10.61 17.43
N GLY A 219 5.67 -9.90 17.28
CA GLY A 219 6.95 -10.32 17.86
C GLY A 219 7.39 -11.69 17.39
N ALA A 220 7.70 -12.59 18.33
CA ALA A 220 8.20 -13.93 18.04
C ALA A 220 7.19 -14.84 17.32
N ASP A 221 5.90 -14.54 17.42
CA ASP A 221 4.84 -15.32 16.76
C ASP A 221 4.75 -15.02 15.25
N VAL A 222 5.41 -13.98 14.77
CA VAL A 222 5.52 -13.67 13.34
C VAL A 222 6.55 -14.59 12.71
N SER A 223 6.12 -15.81 12.41
CA SER A 223 6.95 -16.83 11.76
C SER A 223 6.20 -17.51 10.61
N GLY A 224 6.93 -17.99 9.59
CA GLY A 224 6.34 -18.70 8.46
C GLY A 224 5.45 -19.87 8.88
N PRO A 225 5.90 -20.79 9.77
CA PRO A 225 5.08 -21.91 10.25
C PRO A 225 3.80 -21.46 10.94
N THR A 226 3.88 -20.47 11.86
CA THR A 226 2.72 -19.96 12.60
C THR A 226 1.68 -19.35 11.66
N LEU A 227 2.11 -18.49 10.74
CA LEU A 227 1.21 -17.86 9.78
C LEU A 227 0.61 -18.87 8.82
N MET A 228 1.39 -19.85 8.34
CA MET A 228 0.89 -20.93 7.48
C MET A 228 -0.18 -21.74 8.18
N HIS A 229 0.03 -22.10 9.44
CA HIS A 229 -0.94 -22.84 10.25
C HIS A 229 -2.26 -22.07 10.42
N ALA A 230 -2.20 -20.77 10.72
CA ALA A 230 -3.37 -19.91 10.82
C ALA A 230 -4.13 -19.78 9.48
N MET A 231 -3.39 -19.66 8.37
CA MET A 231 -3.98 -19.61 7.02
C MET A 231 -4.66 -20.92 6.63
N ALA A 232 -4.12 -22.07 7.06
CA ALA A 232 -4.66 -23.40 6.79
C ALA A 232 -5.86 -23.79 7.67
N GLY A 233 -6.14 -23.04 8.73
CA GLY A 233 -7.28 -23.32 9.62
C GLY A 233 -6.95 -24.02 10.93
N GLY A 234 -5.69 -24.15 11.28
CA GLY A 234 -5.29 -24.61 12.59
C GLY A 234 -5.65 -23.62 13.69
N HIS A 235 -6.21 -24.12 14.79
CA HIS A 235 -6.34 -23.33 16.01
C HIS A 235 -5.01 -23.29 16.73
N ILE A 236 -4.45 -22.10 16.93
CA ILE A 236 -3.31 -21.92 17.82
C ILE A 236 -3.92 -21.73 19.22
N SER A 237 -3.90 -22.80 20.04
CA SER A 237 -4.17 -22.69 21.45
C SER A 237 -3.03 -21.90 22.08
N HIS A 238 -3.27 -20.68 22.53
CA HIS A 238 -2.35 -20.02 23.46
C HIS A 238 -2.51 -20.74 24.82
N GLU A 239 -1.58 -21.63 25.16
CA GLU A 239 -1.35 -22.08 26.53
C GLU A 239 -0.64 -20.99 27.36
#